data_ecb6f4732ef9e7ce0cee4aa3baf0eb4c
#
_entry.id   ecb6f4732ef9e7ce0cee4aa3baf0eb4c
#
_cell.length_a   1.000
_cell.length_b   1.000
_cell.length_c   1.000
_cell.angle_alpha   90.00
_cell.angle_beta   90.00
_cell.angle_gamma   90.00
#
_symmetry.space_group_name_H-M   'P 1'
#
loop_
_entity.id
_entity.type
_entity.pdbx_description
1 polymer ?
#
loop_
_entity_poly.entity_id
_entity_poly.type
_entity_poly.pdbx_seq_one_letter_code
_entity_poly.pdbx_strand_id
1 'polypeptide(L)'
;MITHLEPDILEYEVKRALGSKTTNKASGGDGIPAELFQILKGDAVKVLHSICQQTWKTQQWPQDWKRSVFIPIPKKGNAKECSNYCTILLISHASKVMLKILHMRLQQNVNQELPDVQAGFRKGRGTRDQIANIHWINEKARDFQKHIYFCFIDYAKIFDCADHNKLWKTLKEMEIPDHLTCLLRNLYAGQEATVRTGHGITDWFHLGKGVCQGCILSPCLFNLYAEYIMRNAGQEEA
;
A
#
# COMPACT_ATOMS: atom_id res chain seq x y z
N MET A 1 -25.49 -9.97 -15.29
CA MET A 1 -24.59 -9.62 -14.18
C MET A 1 -24.75 -8.14 -13.90
N ILE A 2 -25.35 -7.78 -12.77
CA ILE A 2 -25.40 -6.37 -12.33
C ILE A 2 -24.01 -6.08 -11.79
N THR A 3 -23.15 -5.46 -12.58
CA THR A 3 -21.93 -4.87 -12.08
C THR A 3 -22.36 -3.77 -11.11
N HIS A 4 -22.21 -4.00 -9.83
CA HIS A 4 -22.33 -2.94 -8.83
C HIS A 4 -21.27 -1.89 -9.16
N LEU A 5 -21.67 -0.85 -9.88
CA LEU A 5 -20.84 0.31 -10.14
C LEU A 5 -20.53 0.95 -8.78
N GLU A 6 -19.27 0.94 -8.41
CA GLU A 6 -18.80 1.69 -7.26
C GLU A 6 -19.24 3.16 -7.38
N PRO A 7 -19.76 3.79 -6.32
CA PRO A 7 -20.26 5.16 -6.38
C PRO A 7 -19.16 6.16 -6.76
N ASP A 8 -19.55 7.24 -7.43
CA ASP A 8 -18.65 8.34 -7.76
C ASP A 8 -17.92 8.88 -6.51
N ILE A 9 -16.74 9.45 -6.73
CA ILE A 9 -15.98 10.11 -5.65
C ILE A 9 -16.73 11.38 -5.25
N LEU A 10 -16.96 11.54 -3.95
CA LEU A 10 -17.66 12.69 -3.39
C LEU A 10 -16.68 13.75 -2.87
N GLU A 11 -17.06 15.01 -2.92
CA GLU A 11 -16.22 16.12 -2.46
C GLU A 11 -15.81 15.96 -0.98
N TYR A 12 -16.70 15.41 -0.13
CA TYR A 12 -16.38 15.17 1.28
C TYR A 12 -15.25 14.16 1.47
N GLU A 13 -15.10 13.16 0.58
CA GLU A 13 -14.01 12.18 0.64
C GLU A 13 -12.66 12.87 0.40
N VAL A 14 -12.62 13.78 -0.59
CA VAL A 14 -11.43 14.59 -0.86
C VAL A 14 -11.11 15.50 0.32
N LYS A 15 -12.11 16.18 0.88
CA LYS A 15 -11.96 17.04 2.07
C LYS A 15 -11.44 16.24 3.26
N ARG A 16 -11.97 15.05 3.50
CA ARG A 16 -11.52 14.14 4.58
C ARG A 16 -10.08 13.67 4.35
N ALA A 17 -9.74 13.31 3.12
CA ALA A 17 -8.40 12.85 2.76
C ALA A 17 -7.36 13.99 2.92
N LEU A 18 -7.70 15.22 2.54
CA LEU A 18 -6.88 16.41 2.76
C LEU A 18 -6.71 16.73 4.24
N GLY A 19 -7.80 16.71 5.01
CA GLY A 19 -7.77 17.01 6.45
C GLY A 19 -6.95 16.02 7.28
N SER A 20 -6.70 14.82 6.77
CA SER A 20 -5.85 13.81 7.41
C SER A 20 -4.35 13.99 7.16
N LYS A 21 -3.94 14.99 6.36
CA LYS A 21 -2.54 15.24 6.03
C LYS A 21 -1.82 15.98 7.14
N THR A 22 -0.62 15.50 7.43
CA THR A 22 0.32 16.18 8.32
C THR A 22 1.18 17.18 7.53
N THR A 23 1.51 18.29 8.16
CA THR A 23 2.47 19.29 7.67
C THR A 23 3.92 18.85 7.84
N ASN A 24 4.85 19.63 7.32
CA ASN A 24 6.30 19.40 7.43
C ASN A 24 6.73 18.03 6.83
N LYS A 25 6.11 17.65 5.73
CA LYS A 25 6.48 16.44 4.96
C LYS A 25 7.14 16.84 3.66
N ALA A 26 8.16 16.07 3.27
CA ALA A 26 8.83 16.24 1.99
C ALA A 26 7.83 16.17 0.84
N SER A 27 7.97 17.09 -0.13
CA SER A 27 7.20 17.08 -1.38
C SER A 27 7.56 15.88 -2.25
N GLY A 28 6.66 15.51 -3.15
CA GLY A 28 6.93 14.55 -4.19
C GLY A 28 7.84 15.10 -5.29
N GLY A 29 7.87 14.40 -6.43
CA GLY A 29 8.63 14.84 -7.61
C GLY A 29 8.12 16.14 -8.23
N ASP A 30 6.89 16.53 -7.95
CA ASP A 30 6.24 17.77 -8.36
C ASP A 30 6.69 19.00 -7.56
N GLY A 31 7.42 18.82 -6.46
CA GLY A 31 7.88 19.89 -5.61
C GLY A 31 6.78 20.61 -4.81
N ILE A 32 5.51 20.20 -4.92
CA ILE A 32 4.37 20.85 -4.27
C ILE A 32 4.31 20.45 -2.78
N PRO A 33 4.46 21.40 -1.84
CA PRO A 33 4.39 21.13 -0.41
C PRO A 33 2.95 20.87 0.05
N ALA A 34 2.78 20.09 1.12
CA ALA A 34 1.47 19.77 1.68
C ALA A 34 0.74 21.02 2.19
N GLU A 35 1.47 22.03 2.66
CA GLU A 35 0.98 23.29 3.20
C GLU A 35 0.20 24.09 2.17
N LEU A 36 0.55 24.01 0.88
CA LEU A 36 -0.17 24.68 -0.20
C LEU A 36 -1.64 24.29 -0.23
N PHE A 37 -1.94 22.99 -0.05
CA PHE A 37 -3.32 22.50 -0.02
C PHE A 37 -4.10 23.01 1.19
N GLN A 38 -3.44 23.32 2.30
CA GLN A 38 -4.06 23.91 3.47
C GLN A 38 -4.38 25.40 3.27
N ILE A 39 -3.51 26.13 2.57
CA ILE A 39 -3.69 27.55 2.24
C ILE A 39 -4.87 27.70 1.27
N LEU A 40 -4.92 26.90 0.21
CA LEU A 40 -5.93 26.96 -0.83
C LEU A 40 -7.32 26.45 -0.40
N LYS A 41 -7.40 25.71 0.71
CA LYS A 41 -8.65 25.21 1.34
C LYS A 41 -9.70 24.72 0.32
N GLY A 42 -10.81 25.46 0.17
CA GLY A 42 -11.94 25.08 -0.66
C GLY A 42 -11.63 24.94 -2.15
N ASP A 43 -10.76 25.78 -2.70
CA ASP A 43 -10.39 25.72 -4.11
C ASP A 43 -9.52 24.50 -4.40
N ALA A 44 -8.60 24.15 -3.50
CA ALA A 44 -7.85 22.90 -3.60
C ALA A 44 -8.77 21.67 -3.58
N VAL A 45 -9.81 21.68 -2.74
CA VAL A 45 -10.81 20.59 -2.69
C VAL A 45 -11.53 20.46 -4.02
N LYS A 46 -12.02 21.55 -4.62
CA LYS A 46 -12.75 21.52 -5.89
C LYS A 46 -11.88 21.00 -7.05
N VAL A 47 -10.66 21.51 -7.16
CA VAL A 47 -9.71 21.09 -8.21
C VAL A 47 -9.36 19.61 -8.05
N LEU A 48 -8.98 19.19 -6.86
CA LEU A 48 -8.64 17.79 -6.59
C LEU A 48 -9.85 16.86 -6.78
N HIS A 49 -11.05 17.30 -6.39
CA HIS A 49 -12.27 16.54 -6.62
C HIS A 49 -12.51 16.29 -8.12
N SER A 50 -12.37 17.33 -8.95
CA SER A 50 -12.50 17.21 -10.40
C SER A 50 -11.49 16.21 -10.97
N ILE A 51 -10.22 16.30 -10.58
CA ILE A 51 -9.18 15.37 -11.05
C ILE A 51 -9.45 13.94 -10.56
N CYS A 52 -9.81 13.77 -9.30
CA CYS A 52 -10.13 12.46 -8.73
C CYS A 52 -11.36 11.83 -9.42
N GLN A 53 -12.40 12.61 -9.68
CA GLN A 53 -13.58 12.12 -10.45
C GLN A 53 -13.21 11.73 -11.87
N GLN A 54 -12.41 12.54 -12.57
CA GLN A 54 -11.96 12.19 -13.91
C GLN A 54 -11.15 10.89 -13.88
N THR A 55 -10.18 10.76 -12.98
CA THR A 55 -9.39 9.55 -12.80
C THR A 55 -10.28 8.34 -12.49
N TRP A 56 -11.30 8.52 -11.64
CA TRP A 56 -12.27 7.49 -11.29
C TRP A 56 -13.08 7.00 -12.49
N LYS A 57 -13.63 7.93 -13.27
CA LYS A 57 -14.49 7.61 -14.42
C LYS A 57 -13.74 7.06 -15.63
N THR A 58 -12.57 7.63 -15.91
CA THR A 58 -11.75 7.22 -17.07
C THR A 58 -10.78 6.09 -16.76
N GLN A 59 -10.53 5.82 -15.47
CA GLN A 59 -9.50 4.93 -14.96
C GLN A 59 -8.08 5.29 -15.41
N GLN A 60 -7.89 6.51 -15.90
CA GLN A 60 -6.60 7.02 -16.34
C GLN A 60 -6.01 7.93 -15.26
N TRP A 61 -4.81 7.61 -14.83
CA TRP A 61 -4.09 8.41 -13.85
C TRP A 61 -3.29 9.51 -14.52
N PRO A 62 -3.22 10.72 -13.93
CA PRO A 62 -2.25 11.72 -14.34
C PRO A 62 -0.83 11.15 -14.31
N GLN A 63 -0.01 11.44 -15.34
CA GLN A 63 1.34 10.86 -15.44
C GLN A 63 2.21 11.23 -14.24
N ASP A 64 2.11 12.46 -13.76
CA ASP A 64 2.86 12.91 -12.57
C ASP A 64 2.47 12.17 -11.29
N TRP A 65 1.27 11.58 -11.24
CA TRP A 65 0.84 10.77 -10.10
C TRP A 65 1.42 9.35 -10.13
N LYS A 66 1.95 8.92 -11.27
CA LYS A 66 2.67 7.65 -11.44
C LYS A 66 4.18 7.79 -11.20
N ARG A 67 4.67 9.02 -11.06
CA ARG A 67 6.08 9.33 -10.84
C ARG A 67 6.42 9.39 -9.36
N SER A 68 7.55 8.82 -9.00
CA SER A 68 8.02 8.75 -7.63
C SER A 68 9.52 9.00 -7.51
N VAL A 69 9.91 9.53 -6.35
CA VAL A 69 11.32 9.76 -6.03
C VAL A 69 11.70 8.83 -4.87
N PHE A 70 12.66 7.95 -5.10
CA PHE A 70 13.24 7.11 -4.07
C PHE A 70 14.35 7.85 -3.32
N ILE A 71 14.27 7.81 -1.98
CA ILE A 71 15.33 8.28 -1.09
C ILE A 71 15.93 7.06 -0.43
N PRO A 72 17.19 6.69 -0.73
CA PRO A 72 17.86 5.58 -0.08
C PRO A 72 18.26 5.96 1.35
N ILE A 73 17.81 5.17 2.32
CA ILE A 73 18.17 5.31 3.73
C ILE A 73 19.14 4.17 4.09
N PRO A 74 20.34 4.47 4.55
CA PRO A 74 21.29 3.43 4.91
C PRO A 74 20.85 2.66 6.15
N LYS A 75 20.95 1.34 6.08
CA LYS A 75 20.83 0.43 7.23
C LYS A 75 22.22 0.28 7.90
N LYS A 76 22.24 -0.42 9.01
CA LYS A 76 23.52 -0.86 9.61
C LYS A 76 24.23 -1.83 8.65
N GLY A 77 25.51 -1.60 8.37
CA GLY A 77 26.31 -2.46 7.50
C GLY A 77 27.17 -1.69 6.51
N ASN A 78 27.67 -2.39 5.49
CA ASN A 78 28.53 -1.81 4.46
C ASN A 78 27.71 -0.88 3.54
N ALA A 79 28.02 0.41 3.54
CA ALA A 79 27.34 1.41 2.73
C ALA A 79 27.57 1.26 1.19
N LYS A 80 28.51 0.40 0.78
CA LYS A 80 28.77 0.10 -0.65
C LYS A 80 27.79 -0.93 -1.23
N GLU A 81 27.03 -1.61 -0.38
CA GLU A 81 26.10 -2.65 -0.80
C GLU A 81 24.68 -2.12 -0.87
N CYS A 82 24.04 -2.23 -2.04
CA CYS A 82 22.63 -1.80 -2.25
C CYS A 82 21.64 -2.54 -1.34
N SER A 83 21.96 -3.77 -0.90
CA SER A 83 21.16 -4.55 0.04
C SER A 83 21.02 -3.87 1.41
N ASN A 84 21.99 -3.04 1.79
CA ASN A 84 22.02 -2.31 3.05
C ASN A 84 21.28 -0.97 3.02
N TYR A 85 20.43 -0.76 2.01
CA TYR A 85 19.56 0.41 1.94
C TYR A 85 18.09 0.00 2.02
N CYS A 86 17.32 0.86 2.67
CA CYS A 86 15.86 0.86 2.61
C CYS A 86 15.43 2.11 1.85
N THR A 87 14.54 1.98 0.89
CA THR A 87 14.06 3.13 0.12
C THR A 87 12.78 3.71 0.71
N ILE A 88 12.72 5.04 0.84
CA ILE A 88 11.49 5.76 1.12
C ILE A 88 10.99 6.36 -0.17
N LEU A 89 9.69 6.18 -0.44
CA LEU A 89 9.05 6.68 -1.63
C LEU A 89 8.42 8.05 -1.37
N LEU A 90 8.78 9.03 -2.17
CA LEU A 90 8.14 10.34 -2.21
C LEU A 90 7.26 10.42 -3.46
N ILE A 91 5.97 10.56 -3.25
CA ILE A 91 4.95 10.77 -4.30
C ILE A 91 4.24 12.10 -4.07
N SER A 92 3.61 12.61 -5.12
CA SER A 92 2.86 13.87 -5.07
C SER A 92 1.82 13.88 -3.95
N HIS A 93 1.65 15.02 -3.30
CA HIS A 93 0.64 15.17 -2.25
C HIS A 93 -0.78 15.12 -2.82
N ALA A 94 -0.98 15.52 -4.07
CA ALA A 94 -2.26 15.37 -4.77
C ALA A 94 -2.59 13.88 -4.99
N SER A 95 -1.63 13.10 -5.49
CA SER A 95 -1.76 11.63 -5.64
C SER A 95 -2.15 10.97 -4.31
N LYS A 96 -1.52 11.36 -3.20
CA LYS A 96 -1.84 10.82 -1.86
C LYS A 96 -3.31 11.01 -1.45
N VAL A 97 -4.01 12.03 -1.98
CA VAL A 97 -5.44 12.23 -1.71
C VAL A 97 -6.25 11.12 -2.36
N MET A 98 -6.02 10.87 -3.66
CA MET A 98 -6.71 9.79 -4.37
C MET A 98 -6.38 8.41 -3.77
N LEU A 99 -5.11 8.15 -3.46
CA LEU A 99 -4.68 6.90 -2.80
C LEU A 99 -5.37 6.69 -1.44
N LYS A 100 -5.59 7.77 -0.67
CA LYS A 100 -6.31 7.71 0.60
C LYS A 100 -7.78 7.36 0.40
N ILE A 101 -8.43 7.91 -0.61
CA ILE A 101 -9.82 7.57 -0.96
C ILE A 101 -9.92 6.10 -1.36
N LEU A 102 -9.03 5.63 -2.25
CA LEU A 102 -8.97 4.22 -2.65
C LEU A 102 -8.73 3.30 -1.45
N HIS A 103 -7.80 3.67 -0.58
CA HIS A 103 -7.54 2.91 0.64
C HIS A 103 -8.79 2.76 1.51
N MET A 104 -9.55 3.84 1.72
CA MET A 104 -10.77 3.79 2.52
C MET A 104 -11.84 2.87 1.90
N ARG A 105 -11.98 2.90 0.58
CA ARG A 105 -12.93 2.04 -0.15
C ARG A 105 -12.48 0.58 -0.15
N LEU A 106 -11.20 0.34 -0.42
CA LEU A 106 -10.61 -0.99 -0.42
C LEU A 106 -10.64 -1.64 0.97
N GLN A 107 -10.46 -0.85 2.04
CA GLN A 107 -10.45 -1.33 3.42
C GLN A 107 -11.74 -2.05 3.83
N GLN A 108 -12.88 -1.67 3.26
CA GLN A 108 -14.17 -2.32 3.54
C GLN A 108 -14.14 -3.78 3.07
N ASN A 109 -13.67 -4.02 1.85
CA ASN A 109 -13.54 -5.35 1.28
C ASN A 109 -12.43 -6.17 1.97
N VAL A 110 -11.27 -5.55 2.18
CA VAL A 110 -10.11 -6.20 2.83
C VAL A 110 -10.43 -6.72 4.23
N ASN A 111 -11.20 -5.97 5.01
CA ASN A 111 -11.57 -6.41 6.36
C ASN A 111 -12.47 -7.65 6.37
N GLN A 112 -13.20 -7.91 5.30
CA GLN A 112 -14.04 -9.10 5.14
C GLN A 112 -13.22 -10.32 4.71
N GLU A 113 -12.18 -10.10 3.89
CA GLU A 113 -11.36 -11.15 3.33
C GLU A 113 -10.22 -11.63 4.24
N LEU A 114 -9.73 -10.78 5.12
CA LEU A 114 -8.62 -11.14 6.01
C LEU A 114 -9.12 -11.87 7.26
N PRO A 115 -8.57 -13.06 7.56
CA PRO A 115 -8.92 -13.81 8.76
C PRO A 115 -8.49 -13.07 10.03
N ASP A 116 -9.10 -13.43 11.15
CA ASP A 116 -8.80 -12.79 12.44
C ASP A 116 -7.38 -13.01 12.94
N VAL A 117 -6.73 -14.07 12.50
CA VAL A 117 -5.33 -14.37 12.85
C VAL A 117 -4.33 -13.42 12.18
N GLN A 118 -4.71 -12.81 11.05
CA GLN A 118 -3.85 -11.84 10.37
C GLN A 118 -3.84 -10.52 11.16
N ALA A 119 -2.69 -10.17 11.73
CA ALA A 119 -2.52 -9.00 12.60
C ALA A 119 -1.71 -7.87 11.95
N GLY A 120 -0.89 -8.17 10.94
CA GLY A 120 -0.01 -7.20 10.29
C GLY A 120 -0.79 -6.04 9.66
N PHE A 121 -0.38 -4.81 9.94
CA PHE A 121 -0.96 -3.58 9.38
C PHE A 121 -2.49 -3.42 9.59
N ARG A 122 -3.08 -4.10 10.56
CA ARG A 122 -4.51 -3.97 10.92
C ARG A 122 -4.69 -3.07 12.12
N LYS A 123 -5.71 -2.19 12.02
CA LYS A 123 -6.07 -1.31 13.14
C LYS A 123 -6.55 -2.14 14.34
N GLY A 124 -6.05 -1.81 15.53
CA GLY A 124 -6.42 -2.50 16.77
C GLY A 124 -5.71 -3.85 16.99
N ARG A 125 -4.77 -4.21 16.13
CA ARG A 125 -3.93 -5.40 16.28
C ARG A 125 -2.48 -4.96 16.55
N GLY A 126 -1.95 -5.29 17.71
CA GLY A 126 -0.62 -4.89 18.12
C GLY A 126 0.37 -6.06 18.21
N THR A 127 1.66 -5.76 18.12
CA THR A 127 2.73 -6.77 18.33
C THR A 127 2.64 -7.39 19.72
N ARG A 128 2.24 -6.61 20.74
CA ARG A 128 2.08 -7.11 22.11
C ARG A 128 1.01 -8.20 22.19
N ASP A 129 -0.10 -8.03 21.48
CA ASP A 129 -1.20 -9.01 21.47
C ASP A 129 -0.72 -10.32 20.84
N GLN A 130 0.08 -10.26 19.78
CA GLN A 130 0.62 -11.44 19.10
C GLN A 130 1.66 -12.16 19.98
N ILE A 131 2.49 -11.44 20.71
CA ILE A 131 3.41 -12.00 21.69
C ILE A 131 2.62 -12.71 22.80
N ALA A 132 1.56 -12.08 23.33
CA ALA A 132 0.68 -12.68 24.34
C ALA A 132 0.01 -13.96 23.83
N ASN A 133 -0.44 -13.98 22.57
CA ASN A 133 -1.03 -15.17 21.95
C ASN A 133 -0.02 -16.34 21.90
N ILE A 134 1.24 -16.09 21.52
CA ILE A 134 2.28 -17.11 21.50
C ILE A 134 2.56 -17.63 22.90
N HIS A 135 2.64 -16.75 23.90
CA HIS A 135 2.81 -17.14 25.28
C HIS A 135 1.64 -18.02 25.76
N TRP A 136 0.41 -17.60 25.46
CA TRP A 136 -0.78 -18.37 25.85
C TRP A 136 -0.83 -19.75 25.18
N ILE A 137 -0.48 -19.87 23.89
CA ILE A 137 -0.39 -21.16 23.19
C ILE A 137 0.66 -22.06 23.87
N ASN A 138 1.82 -21.50 24.24
CA ASN A 138 2.89 -22.25 24.91
C ASN A 138 2.47 -22.73 26.32
N GLU A 139 1.80 -21.90 27.10
CA GLU A 139 1.25 -22.27 28.41
C GLU A 139 0.21 -23.41 28.27
N LYS A 140 -0.72 -23.27 27.31
CA LYS A 140 -1.71 -24.32 27.05
C LYS A 140 -1.08 -25.64 26.60
N ALA A 141 -0.09 -25.59 25.72
CA ALA A 141 0.62 -26.80 25.30
C ALA A 141 1.30 -27.49 26.50
N ARG A 142 1.85 -26.72 27.44
CA ARG A 142 2.44 -27.23 28.67
C ARG A 142 1.38 -27.84 29.59
N ASP A 143 0.24 -27.17 29.79
CA ASP A 143 -0.88 -27.66 30.61
C ASP A 143 -1.38 -29.03 30.10
N PHE A 144 -1.47 -29.18 28.78
CA PHE A 144 -1.92 -30.43 28.14
C PHE A 144 -0.80 -31.41 27.80
N GLN A 145 0.43 -31.14 28.20
CA GLN A 145 1.64 -31.93 27.90
C GLN A 145 1.80 -32.27 26.40
N LYS A 146 1.46 -31.32 25.56
CA LYS A 146 1.58 -31.44 24.10
C LYS A 146 2.83 -30.74 23.58
N HIS A 147 3.56 -31.39 22.69
CA HIS A 147 4.64 -30.74 21.96
C HIS A 147 4.07 -29.82 20.89
N ILE A 148 4.62 -28.61 20.81
CA ILE A 148 4.34 -27.65 19.75
C ILE A 148 5.63 -27.23 19.07
N TYR A 149 5.54 -26.92 17.78
CA TYR A 149 6.66 -26.48 16.98
C TYR A 149 6.31 -25.14 16.37
N PHE A 150 7.22 -24.15 16.46
CA PHE A 150 7.06 -22.84 15.85
C PHE A 150 7.99 -22.73 14.65
N CYS A 151 7.45 -22.30 13.51
CA CYS A 151 8.22 -21.89 12.36
C CYS A 151 8.03 -20.39 12.14
N PHE A 152 9.13 -19.63 12.15
CA PHE A 152 9.14 -18.20 11.89
C PHE A 152 9.69 -17.96 10.49
N ILE A 153 8.88 -17.31 9.63
CA ILE A 153 9.27 -17.00 8.26
C ILE A 153 9.46 -15.47 8.19
N ASP A 154 10.70 -15.05 7.96
CA ASP A 154 11.05 -13.66 7.73
C ASP A 154 11.28 -13.41 6.23
N TYR A 155 10.49 -12.52 5.67
CA TYR A 155 10.57 -12.21 4.25
C TYR A 155 11.55 -11.07 3.98
N ALA A 156 12.57 -11.32 3.20
CA ALA A 156 13.47 -10.28 2.73
C ALA A 156 12.79 -9.41 1.65
N LYS A 157 12.72 -8.08 1.87
CA LYS A 157 12.23 -7.09 0.88
C LYS A 157 10.86 -7.41 0.28
N ILE A 158 9.93 -7.83 1.09
CA ILE A 158 8.64 -8.38 0.69
C ILE A 158 7.80 -7.42 -0.19
N PHE A 159 7.84 -6.10 0.10
CA PHE A 159 7.16 -5.11 -0.71
C PHE A 159 7.76 -4.97 -2.12
N ASP A 160 9.05 -5.24 -2.28
CA ASP A 160 9.76 -5.11 -3.55
C ASP A 160 9.54 -6.34 -4.46
N CYS A 161 9.08 -7.46 -3.90
CA CYS A 161 8.98 -8.75 -4.58
C CYS A 161 7.56 -9.12 -5.05
N ALA A 162 6.53 -8.36 -4.69
CA ALA A 162 5.16 -8.66 -5.07
C ALA A 162 5.01 -8.69 -6.61
N ASP A 163 4.59 -9.83 -7.16
CA ASP A 163 4.29 -9.98 -8.57
C ASP A 163 2.94 -9.35 -8.90
N HIS A 164 2.92 -8.40 -9.83
CA HIS A 164 1.71 -7.67 -10.17
C HIS A 164 0.62 -8.59 -10.75
N ASN A 165 0.98 -9.57 -11.60
CA ASN A 165 -0.02 -10.45 -12.21
C ASN A 165 -0.68 -11.34 -11.14
N LYS A 166 0.12 -11.87 -10.22
CA LYS A 166 -0.40 -12.63 -9.08
C LYS A 166 -1.27 -11.74 -8.19
N LEU A 167 -0.85 -10.49 -7.92
CA LEU A 167 -1.62 -9.55 -7.14
C LEU A 167 -3.01 -9.28 -7.75
N TRP A 168 -3.08 -9.02 -9.08
CA TRP A 168 -4.37 -8.79 -9.73
C TRP A 168 -5.26 -10.03 -9.74
N LYS A 169 -4.67 -11.21 -9.89
CA LYS A 169 -5.39 -12.48 -9.75
C LYS A 169 -5.96 -12.65 -8.35
N THR A 170 -5.14 -12.41 -7.33
CA THR A 170 -5.55 -12.43 -5.92
C THR A 170 -6.73 -11.50 -5.63
N LEU A 171 -6.66 -10.25 -6.09
CA LEU A 171 -7.74 -9.29 -5.88
C LEU A 171 -9.06 -9.75 -6.52
N LYS A 172 -8.98 -10.36 -7.70
CA LYS A 172 -10.16 -10.92 -8.39
C LYS A 172 -10.73 -12.13 -7.65
N GLU A 173 -9.89 -13.05 -7.17
CA GLU A 173 -10.32 -14.24 -6.43
C GLU A 173 -10.91 -13.88 -5.05
N MET A 174 -10.49 -12.76 -4.47
CA MET A 174 -11.03 -12.19 -3.23
C MET A 174 -12.21 -11.22 -3.48
N GLU A 175 -12.85 -11.32 -4.64
CA GLU A 175 -14.05 -10.55 -5.01
C GLU A 175 -13.93 -9.03 -4.81
N ILE A 176 -12.70 -8.50 -4.88
CA ILE A 176 -12.49 -7.04 -4.88
C ILE A 176 -13.11 -6.47 -6.15
N PRO A 177 -13.93 -5.41 -6.06
CA PRO A 177 -14.64 -4.84 -7.21
C PRO A 177 -13.72 -4.59 -8.41
N ASP A 178 -14.15 -5.01 -9.60
CA ASP A 178 -13.37 -4.89 -10.85
C ASP A 178 -12.94 -3.45 -11.12
N HIS A 179 -13.79 -2.48 -10.79
CA HIS A 179 -13.48 -1.06 -10.95
C HIS A 179 -12.27 -0.63 -10.12
N LEU A 180 -12.21 -1.04 -8.84
CA LEU A 180 -11.08 -0.76 -7.96
C LEU A 180 -9.82 -1.48 -8.43
N THR A 181 -9.95 -2.77 -8.80
CA THR A 181 -8.84 -3.58 -9.30
C THR A 181 -8.25 -2.99 -10.58
N CYS A 182 -9.09 -2.56 -11.52
CA CYS A 182 -8.66 -1.92 -12.77
C CYS A 182 -7.95 -0.59 -12.50
N LEU A 183 -8.48 0.23 -11.59
CA LEU A 183 -7.88 1.50 -11.22
C LEU A 183 -6.48 1.31 -10.58
N LEU A 184 -6.35 0.31 -9.70
CA LEU A 184 -5.07 -0.05 -9.10
C LEU A 184 -4.09 -0.56 -10.17
N ARG A 185 -4.53 -1.46 -11.03
CA ARG A 185 -3.73 -1.98 -12.14
C ARG A 185 -3.20 -0.86 -13.04
N ASN A 186 -4.04 0.11 -13.38
CA ASN A 186 -3.65 1.25 -14.21
C ASN A 186 -2.72 2.23 -13.48
N LEU A 187 -2.78 2.30 -12.14
CA LEU A 187 -1.80 3.03 -11.35
C LEU A 187 -0.41 2.39 -11.45
N TYR A 188 -0.33 1.07 -11.28
CA TYR A 188 0.94 0.33 -11.31
C TYR A 188 1.50 0.19 -12.74
N ALA A 189 0.63 0.18 -13.75
CA ALA A 189 1.04 0.16 -15.14
C ALA A 189 1.72 1.47 -15.54
N GLY A 190 2.99 1.39 -15.93
CA GLY A 190 3.77 2.56 -16.35
C GLY A 190 4.19 3.48 -15.20
N GLN A 191 4.34 2.95 -13.99
CA GLN A 191 5.01 3.69 -12.92
C GLN A 191 6.47 3.93 -13.25
N GLU A 192 6.92 5.17 -13.02
CA GLU A 192 8.29 5.60 -13.18
C GLU A 192 8.87 6.07 -11.84
N ALA A 193 10.14 5.79 -11.65
CA ALA A 193 10.86 6.24 -10.47
C ALA A 193 12.22 6.81 -10.82
N THR A 194 12.70 7.66 -9.95
CA THR A 194 14.10 8.15 -9.94
C THR A 194 14.65 8.03 -8.53
N VAL A 195 15.95 7.94 -8.40
CA VAL A 195 16.63 7.90 -7.09
C VAL A 195 17.30 9.25 -6.84
N ARG A 196 17.00 9.84 -5.70
CA ARG A 196 17.65 11.08 -5.23
C ARG A 196 18.66 10.74 -4.14
N THR A 197 19.90 11.14 -4.35
CA THR A 197 21.00 11.02 -3.39
C THR A 197 21.61 12.38 -3.09
N GLY A 198 22.56 12.46 -2.18
CA GLY A 198 23.37 13.67 -1.97
C GLY A 198 24.21 14.10 -3.19
N HIS A 199 24.40 13.22 -4.17
CA HIS A 199 25.19 13.45 -5.38
C HIS A 199 24.35 13.82 -6.61
N GLY A 200 23.02 13.81 -6.49
CA GLY A 200 22.11 14.14 -7.60
C GLY A 200 20.91 13.20 -7.71
N ILE A 201 20.30 13.24 -8.88
CA ILE A 201 19.10 12.48 -9.24
C ILE A 201 19.44 11.62 -10.46
N THR A 202 19.04 10.33 -10.44
CA THR A 202 19.22 9.43 -11.58
C THR A 202 18.22 9.73 -12.70
N ASP A 203 18.43 9.11 -13.87
CA ASP A 203 17.40 9.05 -14.90
C ASP A 203 16.17 8.29 -14.41
N TRP A 204 15.02 8.52 -15.08
CA TRP A 204 13.77 7.83 -14.81
C TRP A 204 13.84 6.38 -15.31
N PHE A 205 13.34 5.46 -14.50
CA PHE A 205 13.22 4.05 -14.86
C PHE A 205 11.84 3.50 -14.50
N HIS A 206 11.40 2.47 -15.22
CA HIS A 206 10.10 1.83 -15.00
C HIS A 206 10.14 0.83 -13.84
N LEU A 207 9.04 0.81 -13.07
CA LEU A 207 8.82 -0.16 -12.00
C LEU A 207 7.95 -1.31 -12.54
N GLY A 208 8.52 -2.52 -12.62
CA GLY A 208 7.85 -3.70 -13.18
C GLY A 208 7.28 -4.67 -12.13
N LYS A 209 7.60 -4.50 -10.85
CA LYS A 209 7.18 -5.35 -9.74
C LYS A 209 7.20 -4.62 -8.41
N GLY A 210 6.62 -5.23 -7.41
CA GLY A 210 6.60 -4.71 -6.04
C GLY A 210 5.43 -3.77 -5.78
N VAL A 211 5.21 -3.50 -4.49
CA VAL A 211 4.30 -2.47 -4.01
C VAL A 211 5.11 -1.41 -3.29
N CYS A 212 4.83 -0.15 -3.58
CA CYS A 212 5.67 0.97 -3.17
C CYS A 212 5.76 1.14 -1.66
N GLN A 213 6.94 0.92 -1.07
CA GLN A 213 7.14 1.14 0.36
C GLN A 213 6.91 2.61 0.73
N GLY A 214 6.00 2.85 1.68
CA GLY A 214 5.55 4.19 2.07
C GLY A 214 4.28 4.68 1.39
N CYS A 215 3.74 3.94 0.42
CA CYS A 215 2.39 4.16 -0.09
C CYS A 215 1.34 3.62 0.89
N ILE A 216 0.25 4.36 1.10
CA ILE A 216 -0.83 3.97 2.02
C ILE A 216 -1.54 2.68 1.59
N LEU A 217 -1.52 2.34 0.30
CA LEU A 217 -2.14 1.13 -0.24
C LEU A 217 -1.30 -0.12 -0.02
N SER A 218 0.02 0.01 0.04
CA SER A 218 0.94 -1.12 0.02
C SER A 218 0.75 -2.12 1.17
N PRO A 219 0.52 -1.70 2.42
CA PRO A 219 0.23 -2.64 3.49
C PRO A 219 -1.04 -3.46 3.26
N CYS A 220 -2.07 -2.81 2.72
CA CYS A 220 -3.35 -3.42 2.43
C CYS A 220 -3.23 -4.46 1.29
N LEU A 221 -2.62 -4.07 0.18
CA LEU A 221 -2.39 -4.96 -0.96
C LEU A 221 -1.47 -6.12 -0.59
N PHE A 222 -0.46 -5.84 0.23
CA PHE A 222 0.42 -6.88 0.73
C PHE A 222 -0.31 -7.90 1.61
N ASN A 223 -1.17 -7.46 2.53
CA ASN A 223 -1.94 -8.37 3.38
C ASN A 223 -2.81 -9.32 2.57
N LEU A 224 -3.48 -8.84 1.51
CA LEU A 224 -4.26 -9.67 0.61
C LEU A 224 -3.36 -10.68 -0.14
N TYR A 225 -2.22 -10.20 -0.66
CA TYR A 225 -1.26 -11.04 -1.36
C TYR A 225 -0.65 -12.12 -0.47
N ALA A 226 -0.27 -11.78 0.78
CA ALA A 226 0.26 -12.72 1.75
C ALA A 226 -0.80 -13.76 2.17
N GLU A 227 -2.04 -13.34 2.38
CA GLU A 227 -3.15 -14.24 2.70
C GLU A 227 -3.40 -15.23 1.57
N TYR A 228 -3.38 -14.76 0.32
CA TYR A 228 -3.50 -15.65 -0.84
C TYR A 228 -2.39 -16.71 -0.87
N ILE A 229 -1.13 -16.32 -0.63
CA ILE A 229 -0.01 -17.27 -0.57
C ILE A 229 -0.23 -18.29 0.54
N MET A 230 -0.65 -17.86 1.72
CA MET A 230 -0.86 -18.75 2.86
C MET A 230 -2.01 -19.74 2.63
N ARG A 231 -3.12 -19.30 2.01
CA ARG A 231 -4.23 -20.18 1.63
C ARG A 231 -3.81 -21.26 0.63
N ASN A 232 -2.94 -20.93 -0.31
CA ASN A 232 -2.51 -21.85 -1.35
C ASN A 232 -1.31 -22.72 -0.94
N ALA A 233 -0.49 -22.30 0.03
CA ALA A 233 0.66 -23.09 0.51
C ALA A 233 0.25 -24.42 1.17
N GLY A 234 -0.99 -24.57 1.64
CA GLY A 234 -1.52 -25.80 2.20
C GLY A 234 -2.23 -26.73 1.18
N GLN A 235 -2.37 -26.31 -0.08
CA GLN A 235 -3.08 -27.09 -1.12
C GLN A 235 -2.16 -27.87 -2.05
N GLU A 236 -0.86 -27.63 -2.01
CA GLU A 236 0.11 -28.35 -2.86
C GLU A 236 0.56 -29.72 -2.28
N GLU A 237 0.07 -30.11 -1.10
CA GLU A 237 0.39 -31.41 -0.46
C GLU A 237 -0.80 -32.38 -0.39
N ALA A 238 -1.82 -32.24 -1.23
CA ALA A 238 -2.95 -33.17 -1.29
C ALA A 238 -3.07 -33.90 -2.63
#